data_cb5a539b0314992013a5ac3a576118c7
#
_entry.id   cb5a539b0314992013a5ac3a576118c7
#
_cell.length_a   1.000
_cell.length_b   1.000
_cell.length_c   1.000
_cell.angle_alpha   90.00
_cell.angle_beta   90.00
_cell.angle_gamma   90.00
#
_symmetry.space_group_name_H-M   'P 1'
#
loop_
_entity.id
_entity.type
_entity.pdbx_description
1 polymer ?
#
loop_
_entity_poly.entity_id
_entity_poly.type
_entity_poly.pdbx_seq_one_letter_code
_entity_poly.pdbx_strand_id
1 'polypeptide(L)'
;LFLKTGFPIEVYQGSDGKWTYRIDFNLQPFTDYPVKEFRDGCIMMFKPPNPKANKRYTTHFSGYDPVQQDFSEHSNSIMAFTLYEADTGDGSGIVLTYYGRPGIDVFNDNIIGILELYGCQCMHENMGSGPLNHFDKRKKVSLLADRPDYFLKKTHINSSSGRVIGCHMNAQIRRDAVSYDIAWMLTERGVDPETGEKILNLHTITDIGLLKEYTAYDGIKNTDRVDSVLLMRIHAADQEFEVTEKAKSKDKDDAFKQLSEYLSNN
;
A
#
# COMPACT_ATOMS: atom_id res chain seq x y z
N LEU A 1 24.07 -1.89 0.79
CA LEU A 1 23.62 -3.29 0.65
C LEU A 1 22.20 -3.49 1.16
N PHE A 2 21.81 -2.80 2.23
CA PHE A 2 20.48 -2.88 2.86
C PHE A 2 19.30 -2.68 1.88
N LEU A 3 19.44 -1.75 0.94
CA LEU A 3 18.35 -1.36 0.04
C LEU A 3 18.13 -2.31 -1.15
N LYS A 4 19.01 -3.31 -1.38
CA LYS A 4 18.90 -4.16 -2.59
C LYS A 4 18.33 -5.56 -2.34
N THR A 5 18.37 -6.09 -1.13
CA THR A 5 17.98 -7.49 -0.90
C THR A 5 16.85 -7.68 0.10
N GLY A 6 16.57 -6.69 0.93
CA GLY A 6 15.61 -6.81 2.04
C GLY A 6 16.08 -7.77 3.14
N PHE A 7 15.41 -7.75 4.28
CA PHE A 7 15.62 -8.65 5.38
C PHE A 7 14.33 -9.34 5.77
N PRO A 8 14.35 -10.67 5.96
CA PRO A 8 13.24 -11.36 6.56
C PRO A 8 13.12 -10.95 8.04
N ILE A 9 11.95 -10.55 8.45
CA ILE A 9 11.67 -10.10 9.81
C ILE A 9 10.44 -10.78 10.40
N GLU A 10 10.43 -10.84 11.73
CA GLU A 10 9.25 -11.13 12.52
C GLU A 10 8.84 -9.87 13.29
N VAL A 11 7.56 -9.55 13.31
CA VAL A 11 7.01 -8.46 14.11
C VAL A 11 6.37 -9.03 15.37
N TYR A 12 6.57 -8.36 16.50
CA TYR A 12 6.03 -8.80 17.80
C TYR A 12 5.82 -7.62 18.74
N GLN A 13 5.05 -7.83 19.80
CA GLN A 13 4.93 -6.84 20.88
C GLN A 13 6.02 -7.03 21.90
N GLY A 14 6.74 -5.96 22.21
CA GLY A 14 7.69 -5.92 23.31
C GLY A 14 7.01 -5.96 24.69
N SER A 15 7.81 -6.04 25.73
CA SER A 15 7.28 -6.04 27.12
C SER A 15 6.56 -4.74 27.51
N ASP A 16 6.80 -3.66 26.78
CA ASP A 16 6.12 -2.36 26.93
C ASP A 16 4.81 -2.27 26.11
N GLY A 17 4.41 -3.36 25.46
CA GLY A 17 3.21 -3.43 24.61
C GLY A 17 3.35 -2.76 23.25
N LYS A 18 4.53 -2.21 22.91
CA LYS A 18 4.76 -1.61 21.60
C LYS A 18 5.22 -2.65 20.59
N TRP A 19 4.80 -2.43 19.36
CA TRP A 19 5.28 -3.26 18.26
C TRP A 19 6.72 -2.95 17.91
N THR A 20 7.48 -4.01 17.66
CA THR A 20 8.87 -3.99 17.25
C THR A 20 9.15 -5.15 16.30
N TYR A 21 10.37 -5.28 15.81
CA TYR A 21 10.74 -6.36 14.91
C TYR A 21 12.11 -6.94 15.26
N ARG A 22 12.34 -8.15 14.82
CA ARG A 22 13.66 -8.77 14.78
C ARG A 22 13.93 -9.36 13.41
N ILE A 23 15.19 -9.38 13.01
CA ILE A 23 15.63 -10.03 11.78
C ILE A 23 15.78 -11.53 12.10
N ASP A 24 15.19 -12.38 11.25
CA ASP A 24 15.33 -13.82 11.33
C ASP A 24 15.61 -14.41 9.95
N PHE A 25 16.86 -14.76 9.70
CA PHE A 25 17.30 -15.34 8.43
C PHE A 25 16.86 -16.80 8.19
N ASN A 26 16.20 -17.45 9.15
CA ASN A 26 15.60 -18.76 8.95
C ASN A 26 14.24 -18.65 8.22
N LEU A 27 13.63 -17.48 8.22
CA LEU A 27 12.38 -17.23 7.49
C LEU A 27 12.66 -17.20 5.99
N GLN A 28 11.74 -17.79 5.22
CA GLN A 28 11.88 -17.90 3.77
C GLN A 28 10.81 -17.06 3.05
N PRO A 29 11.20 -16.12 2.19
CA PRO A 29 10.26 -15.33 1.41
C PRO A 29 9.52 -16.22 0.41
N PHE A 30 8.28 -15.85 0.15
CA PHE A 30 7.45 -16.50 -0.85
C PHE A 30 7.65 -15.83 -2.21
N THR A 31 8.43 -16.47 -3.10
CA THR A 31 8.84 -15.88 -4.39
C THR A 31 8.31 -16.65 -5.62
N ASP A 32 7.49 -17.69 -5.40
CA ASP A 32 6.96 -18.51 -6.50
C ASP A 32 5.85 -17.76 -7.23
N TYR A 33 5.88 -17.84 -8.57
CA TYR A 33 4.78 -17.50 -9.45
C TYR A 33 4.87 -18.35 -10.73
N PRO A 34 3.80 -19.04 -11.18
CA PRO A 34 2.56 -19.24 -10.41
C PRO A 34 2.77 -19.93 -9.06
N VAL A 35 1.82 -19.73 -8.15
CA VAL A 35 1.86 -20.36 -6.82
C VAL A 35 1.81 -21.88 -6.98
N LYS A 36 2.75 -22.60 -6.42
CA LYS A 36 2.84 -24.07 -6.51
C LYS A 36 2.43 -24.76 -5.21
N GLU A 37 2.80 -24.16 -4.08
CA GLU A 37 2.54 -24.68 -2.75
C GLU A 37 2.14 -23.55 -1.82
N PHE A 38 1.21 -23.81 -0.90
CA PHE A 38 0.87 -22.86 0.14
C PHE A 38 1.93 -22.89 1.23
N ARG A 39 2.52 -21.73 1.50
CA ARG A 39 3.53 -21.53 2.52
C ARG A 39 3.23 -20.25 3.28
N ASP A 40 3.70 -20.19 4.51
CA ASP A 40 3.49 -19.04 5.37
C ASP A 40 4.08 -17.74 4.78
N GLY A 41 5.21 -17.87 4.07
CA GLY A 41 5.97 -16.71 3.63
C GLY A 41 6.62 -15.99 4.80
N CYS A 42 7.14 -14.81 4.55
CA CYS A 42 7.65 -13.94 5.61
C CYS A 42 7.52 -12.47 5.23
N ILE A 43 7.65 -11.62 6.22
CA ILE A 43 7.71 -10.17 6.02
C ILE A 43 9.13 -9.84 5.53
N MET A 44 9.24 -9.18 4.37
CA MET A 44 10.50 -8.69 3.82
C MET A 44 10.60 -7.18 4.01
N MET A 45 11.52 -6.73 4.82
CA MET A 45 11.79 -5.31 5.08
C MET A 45 12.93 -4.82 4.20
N PHE A 46 12.69 -3.83 3.37
CA PHE A 46 13.71 -3.18 2.53
C PHE A 46 14.22 -1.88 3.15
N LYS A 47 13.37 -1.18 3.90
CA LYS A 47 13.73 0.04 4.64
C LYS A 47 13.06 0.01 6.02
N PRO A 48 13.84 0.14 7.12
CA PRO A 48 13.27 0.16 8.46
C PRO A 48 12.44 1.43 8.71
N PRO A 49 11.44 1.35 9.61
CA PRO A 49 10.68 2.53 10.00
C PRO A 49 11.60 3.57 10.63
N ASN A 50 11.40 4.84 10.28
CA ASN A 50 12.15 5.93 10.89
C ASN A 50 11.54 6.29 12.26
N PRO A 51 12.21 6.05 13.38
CA PRO A 51 11.66 6.33 14.72
C PRO A 51 11.49 7.84 14.99
N LYS A 52 12.16 8.69 14.20
CA LYS A 52 12.09 10.15 14.30
C LYS A 52 11.09 10.76 13.31
N ALA A 53 10.58 9.99 12.36
CA ALA A 53 9.56 10.49 11.45
C ALA A 53 8.33 10.89 12.26
N ASN A 54 7.87 12.10 12.01
CA ASN A 54 6.57 12.52 12.51
C ASN A 54 5.57 11.53 11.90
N LYS A 55 4.95 10.67 12.71
CA LYS A 55 4.00 9.63 12.29
C LYS A 55 2.74 10.30 11.72
N ARG A 56 2.89 10.89 10.55
CA ARG A 56 1.78 11.39 9.75
C ARG A 56 1.45 10.31 8.73
N TYR A 57 0.20 9.94 8.65
CA TYR A 57 -0.35 8.98 7.68
C TYR A 57 -0.10 9.34 6.19
N THR A 58 0.64 10.42 5.93
CA THR A 58 0.84 11.00 4.59
C THR A 58 2.12 10.59 3.87
N THR A 59 2.98 9.81 4.50
CA THR A 59 4.26 9.38 3.90
C THR A 59 4.34 7.90 3.57
N HIS A 60 3.53 7.09 4.23
CA HIS A 60 3.48 5.64 4.01
C HIS A 60 2.09 5.23 3.56
N PHE A 61 2.03 4.48 2.49
CA PHE A 61 0.81 3.96 1.89
C PHE A 61 0.92 2.46 1.75
N SER A 62 -0.14 1.76 2.05
CA SER A 62 -0.13 0.31 1.90
C SER A 62 -1.38 -0.23 1.24
N GLY A 63 -1.24 -1.38 0.59
CA GLY A 63 -2.30 -2.13 -0.02
C GLY A 63 -2.31 -3.57 0.49
N TYR A 64 -3.49 -4.10 0.71
CA TYR A 64 -3.72 -5.45 1.18
C TYR A 64 -4.77 -6.15 0.33
N ASP A 65 -4.34 -7.19 -0.36
CA ASP A 65 -5.20 -8.13 -1.05
C ASP A 65 -5.41 -9.38 -0.19
N PRO A 66 -6.59 -9.53 0.47
CA PRO A 66 -6.88 -10.62 1.37
C PRO A 66 -7.42 -11.84 0.63
N VAL A 67 -7.20 -13.04 1.16
CA VAL A 67 -8.01 -14.20 0.80
C VAL A 67 -9.25 -14.29 1.71
N GLN A 68 -10.34 -14.81 1.18
CA GLN A 68 -11.59 -14.93 1.95
C GLN A 68 -11.66 -16.18 2.84
N GLN A 69 -10.89 -17.22 2.52
CA GLN A 69 -10.90 -18.50 3.22
C GLN A 69 -9.48 -19.05 3.38
N ASP A 70 -9.20 -19.63 4.54
CA ASP A 70 -7.88 -20.23 4.83
C ASP A 70 -7.56 -21.41 3.91
N PHE A 71 -8.56 -22.16 3.50
CA PHE A 71 -8.41 -23.32 2.64
C PHE A 71 -9.36 -23.25 1.46
N SER A 72 -8.81 -23.33 0.26
CA SER A 72 -9.54 -23.56 -0.96
C SER A 72 -8.72 -24.53 -1.80
N GLU A 73 -9.25 -25.72 -2.05
CA GLU A 73 -8.59 -26.74 -2.89
C GLU A 73 -8.40 -26.28 -4.35
N HIS A 74 -9.08 -25.21 -4.75
CA HIS A 74 -9.10 -24.70 -6.12
C HIS A 74 -8.48 -23.30 -6.28
N SER A 75 -8.01 -22.67 -5.21
CA SER A 75 -7.45 -21.32 -5.27
C SER A 75 -5.94 -21.36 -5.08
N ASN A 76 -5.22 -20.84 -6.07
CA ASN A 76 -3.79 -20.57 -5.96
C ASN A 76 -3.51 -19.16 -5.41
N SER A 77 -4.50 -18.51 -4.77
CA SER A 77 -4.35 -17.19 -4.20
C SER A 77 -3.52 -17.21 -2.94
N ILE A 78 -2.74 -16.15 -2.76
CA ILE A 78 -2.01 -15.86 -1.53
C ILE A 78 -2.54 -14.57 -0.93
N MET A 79 -2.31 -14.35 0.35
CA MET A 79 -2.47 -13.02 0.94
C MET A 79 -1.28 -12.17 0.56
N ALA A 80 -1.54 -10.93 0.13
CA ALA A 80 -0.51 -10.02 -0.30
C ALA A 80 -0.65 -8.64 0.35
N PHE A 81 0.43 -8.17 0.97
CA PHE A 81 0.53 -6.85 1.56
C PHE A 81 1.80 -6.16 1.08
N THR A 82 1.65 -4.92 0.62
CA THR A 82 2.75 -4.08 0.14
C THR A 82 2.69 -2.72 0.83
N LEU A 83 3.84 -2.27 1.33
CA LEU A 83 4.01 -0.97 1.96
C LEU A 83 5.02 -0.13 1.16
N TYR A 84 4.63 1.09 0.88
CA TYR A 84 5.38 2.08 0.11
C TYR A 84 5.62 3.34 0.93
N GLU A 85 6.79 3.92 0.81
CA GLU A 85 7.12 5.24 1.33
C GLU A 85 7.17 6.24 0.18
N ALA A 86 6.39 7.33 0.26
CA ALA A 86 6.48 8.44 -0.67
C ALA A 86 7.82 9.14 -0.53
N ASP A 87 8.25 9.85 -1.58
CA ASP A 87 9.53 10.54 -1.61
C ASP A 87 9.61 11.60 -0.49
N THR A 88 10.54 11.37 0.43
CA THR A 88 10.86 12.27 1.54
C THR A 88 12.27 12.87 1.39
N GLY A 89 12.84 12.82 0.17
CA GLY A 89 14.21 13.27 -0.13
C GLY A 89 15.25 12.14 -0.24
N ASP A 90 14.99 10.99 0.39
CA ASP A 90 15.87 9.80 0.31
C ASP A 90 15.46 8.81 -0.81
N GLY A 91 14.45 9.20 -1.58
CA GLY A 91 13.84 8.37 -2.62
C GLY A 91 12.64 7.58 -2.11
N SER A 92 11.59 7.57 -2.94
CA SER A 92 10.38 6.79 -2.74
C SER A 92 10.60 5.32 -3.13
N GLY A 93 9.83 4.40 -2.57
CA GLY A 93 9.90 3.00 -2.98
C GLY A 93 9.08 2.06 -2.11
N ILE A 94 9.03 0.80 -2.50
CA ILE A 94 8.48 -0.27 -1.68
C ILE A 94 9.46 -0.53 -0.53
N VAL A 95 8.98 -0.35 0.70
CA VAL A 95 9.81 -0.46 1.92
C VAL A 95 9.59 -1.77 2.65
N LEU A 96 8.46 -2.45 2.40
CA LEU A 96 8.14 -3.73 3.00
C LEU A 96 7.12 -4.49 2.14
N THR A 97 7.29 -5.82 2.07
CA THR A 97 6.29 -6.72 1.49
C THR A 97 6.01 -7.88 2.47
N TYR A 98 4.78 -8.40 2.44
CA TYR A 98 4.42 -9.62 3.12
C TYR A 98 3.51 -10.44 2.20
N TYR A 99 4.02 -11.58 1.73
CA TYR A 99 3.35 -12.44 0.78
C TYR A 99 3.38 -13.87 1.31
N GLY A 100 2.24 -14.53 1.30
CA GLY A 100 2.17 -15.91 1.77
C GLY A 100 0.76 -16.35 2.13
N ARG A 101 0.68 -17.52 2.77
CA ARG A 101 -0.58 -18.08 3.22
C ARG A 101 -0.44 -18.73 4.60
N PRO A 102 0.00 -17.99 5.62
CA PRO A 102 -0.23 -18.41 7.00
C PRO A 102 -1.73 -18.33 7.29
N GLY A 103 -2.19 -18.82 8.42
CA GLY A 103 -3.59 -18.62 8.80
C GLY A 103 -4.00 -17.14 8.73
N ILE A 104 -5.24 -16.84 8.31
CA ILE A 104 -5.74 -15.46 8.07
C ILE A 104 -5.54 -14.57 9.29
N ASP A 105 -5.79 -15.10 10.50
CA ASP A 105 -5.62 -14.35 11.74
C ASP A 105 -4.16 -13.97 11.98
N VAL A 106 -3.22 -14.85 11.69
CA VAL A 106 -1.78 -14.59 11.81
C VAL A 106 -1.34 -13.51 10.84
N PHE A 107 -1.80 -13.58 9.59
CA PHE A 107 -1.48 -12.57 8.59
C PHE A 107 -2.02 -11.19 8.99
N ASN A 108 -3.28 -11.12 9.42
CA ASN A 108 -3.90 -9.88 9.86
C ASN A 108 -3.23 -9.29 11.12
N ASP A 109 -2.85 -10.12 12.10
CA ASP A 109 -2.12 -9.66 13.30
C ASP A 109 -0.75 -9.08 12.92
N ASN A 110 -0.03 -9.70 11.99
CA ASN A 110 1.22 -9.17 11.46
C ASN A 110 1.02 -7.83 10.74
N ILE A 111 -0.04 -7.68 9.92
CA ILE A 111 -0.35 -6.40 9.29
C ILE A 111 -0.61 -5.32 10.34
N ILE A 112 -1.39 -5.60 11.38
CA ILE A 112 -1.62 -4.65 12.48
C ILE A 112 -0.28 -4.20 13.08
N GLY A 113 0.63 -5.15 13.34
CA GLY A 113 1.97 -4.85 13.85
C GLY A 113 2.78 -3.95 12.91
N ILE A 114 2.78 -4.25 11.61
CA ILE A 114 3.47 -3.45 10.59
C ILE A 114 2.90 -2.03 10.53
N LEU A 115 1.56 -1.88 10.50
CA LEU A 115 0.91 -0.59 10.39
C LEU A 115 1.18 0.30 11.62
N GLU A 116 1.21 -0.29 12.81
CA GLU A 116 1.58 0.45 14.03
C GLU A 116 3.07 0.80 14.07
N LEU A 117 3.93 -0.08 13.57
CA LEU A 117 5.36 0.13 13.50
C LEU A 117 5.73 1.30 12.58
N TYR A 118 5.10 1.36 11.39
CA TYR A 118 5.31 2.44 10.42
C TYR A 118 4.42 3.66 10.65
N GLY A 119 3.35 3.55 11.45
CA GLY A 119 2.40 4.62 11.74
C GLY A 119 1.58 5.02 10.51
N CYS A 120 1.02 4.05 9.79
CA CYS A 120 0.25 4.26 8.56
C CYS A 120 -1.08 3.49 8.56
N GLN A 121 -1.90 3.76 7.55
CA GLN A 121 -3.14 3.05 7.27
C GLN A 121 -2.97 2.11 6.07
N CYS A 122 -3.91 1.18 5.92
CA CYS A 122 -3.94 0.20 4.85
C CYS A 122 -5.22 0.30 4.01
N MET A 123 -5.08 0.42 2.70
CA MET A 123 -6.15 0.21 1.74
C MET A 123 -6.28 -1.29 1.47
N HIS A 124 -7.37 -1.90 1.89
CA HIS A 124 -7.61 -3.32 1.61
C HIS A 124 -8.71 -3.50 0.54
N GLU A 125 -8.65 -4.64 -0.16
CA GLU A 125 -9.74 -4.99 -1.05
C GLU A 125 -10.99 -5.35 -0.24
N ASN A 126 -12.09 -4.61 -0.50
CA ASN A 126 -13.35 -4.80 0.18
C ASN A 126 -14.23 -5.82 -0.57
N MET A 127 -13.77 -7.06 -0.66
CA MET A 127 -14.54 -8.19 -1.25
C MET A 127 -15.20 -9.07 -0.19
N GLY A 128 -15.16 -8.66 1.08
CA GLY A 128 -15.75 -9.41 2.20
C GLY A 128 -15.45 -8.75 3.53
N SER A 129 -16.05 -9.26 4.60
CA SER A 129 -15.89 -8.68 5.95
C SER A 129 -14.68 -9.21 6.73
N GLY A 130 -13.88 -10.11 6.17
CA GLY A 130 -12.81 -10.81 6.89
C GLY A 130 -11.80 -9.88 7.56
N PRO A 131 -11.04 -9.07 6.82
CA PRO A 131 -10.09 -8.13 7.42
C PRO A 131 -10.76 -7.13 8.37
N LEU A 132 -11.86 -6.52 7.96
CA LEU A 132 -12.60 -5.56 8.77
C LEU A 132 -13.03 -6.16 10.11
N ASN A 133 -13.60 -7.37 10.11
CA ASN A 133 -14.02 -8.05 11.35
C ASN A 133 -12.83 -8.37 12.26
N HIS A 134 -11.69 -8.77 11.68
CA HIS A 134 -10.48 -9.05 12.47
C HIS A 134 -9.95 -7.77 13.13
N PHE A 135 -9.82 -6.70 12.35
CA PHE A 135 -9.37 -5.39 12.86
C PHE A 135 -10.33 -4.82 13.90
N ASP A 136 -11.65 -5.04 13.76
CA ASP A 136 -12.65 -4.62 14.75
C ASP A 136 -12.49 -5.40 16.06
N LYS A 137 -12.38 -6.73 16.00
CA LYS A 137 -12.09 -7.56 17.18
C LYS A 137 -10.82 -7.10 17.93
N ARG A 138 -9.81 -6.66 17.21
CA ARG A 138 -8.56 -6.11 17.76
C ARG A 138 -8.67 -4.62 18.16
N LYS A 139 -9.81 -3.95 17.92
CA LYS A 139 -10.01 -2.50 18.12
C LYS A 139 -9.01 -1.65 17.32
N LYS A 140 -8.71 -2.07 16.09
CA LYS A 140 -7.70 -1.48 15.20
C LYS A 140 -8.28 -1.03 13.86
N VAL A 141 -9.59 -0.85 13.75
CA VAL A 141 -10.27 -0.41 12.50
C VAL A 141 -9.70 0.92 11.98
N SER A 142 -9.21 1.79 12.87
CA SER A 142 -8.55 3.04 12.49
C SER A 142 -7.27 2.88 11.66
N LEU A 143 -6.70 1.67 11.62
CA LEU A 143 -5.56 1.33 10.76
C LEU A 143 -5.98 0.96 9.34
N LEU A 144 -7.27 0.79 9.07
CA LEU A 144 -7.79 0.60 7.73
C LEU A 144 -8.19 1.95 7.12
N ALA A 145 -7.83 2.16 5.87
CA ALA A 145 -8.18 3.37 5.12
C ALA A 145 -9.67 3.35 4.74
N ASP A 146 -10.29 4.52 4.72
CA ASP A 146 -11.63 4.70 4.18
C ASP A 146 -11.63 4.50 2.64
N ARG A 147 -12.81 4.39 2.06
CA ARG A 147 -12.97 4.29 0.61
C ARG A 147 -12.25 5.47 -0.08
N PRO A 148 -11.54 5.22 -1.20
CA PRO A 148 -10.74 6.24 -1.88
C PRO A 148 -11.63 7.18 -2.70
N ASP A 149 -12.40 8.04 -2.04
CA ASP A 149 -13.42 8.88 -2.67
C ASP A 149 -12.87 9.93 -3.62
N TYR A 150 -11.67 10.47 -3.35
CA TYR A 150 -11.00 11.42 -4.24
C TYR A 150 -10.50 10.75 -5.52
N PHE A 151 -9.92 9.54 -5.40
CA PHE A 151 -9.53 8.73 -6.54
C PHE A 151 -10.75 8.35 -7.39
N LEU A 152 -11.82 7.85 -6.77
CA LEU A 152 -13.06 7.46 -7.46
C LEU A 152 -13.71 8.65 -8.17
N LYS A 153 -13.76 9.82 -7.55
CA LYS A 153 -14.27 11.05 -8.16
C LYS A 153 -13.44 11.48 -9.37
N LYS A 154 -12.12 11.35 -9.29
CA LYS A 154 -11.20 11.65 -10.39
C LYS A 154 -11.38 10.71 -11.58
N THR A 155 -11.69 9.45 -11.32
CA THR A 155 -11.96 8.43 -12.34
C THR A 155 -13.42 8.37 -12.78
N HIS A 156 -14.22 9.38 -12.40
CA HIS A 156 -15.65 9.51 -12.75
C HIS A 156 -16.53 8.34 -12.24
N ILE A 157 -16.15 7.71 -11.16
CA ILE A 157 -16.94 6.67 -10.51
C ILE A 157 -17.80 7.31 -9.41
N ASN A 158 -19.11 7.12 -9.48
CA ASN A 158 -20.01 7.63 -8.46
C ASN A 158 -19.82 6.88 -7.15
N SER A 159 -19.55 7.61 -6.07
CA SER A 159 -19.48 7.06 -4.72
C SER A 159 -20.86 7.00 -4.08
N SER A 160 -21.15 5.92 -3.36
CA SER A 160 -22.38 5.81 -2.55
C SER A 160 -22.25 6.68 -1.29
N SER A 161 -23.38 7.10 -0.73
CA SER A 161 -23.41 7.79 0.56
C SER A 161 -23.06 6.83 1.71
N GLY A 162 -22.35 7.34 2.72
CA GLY A 162 -21.94 6.62 3.94
C GLY A 162 -20.46 6.26 3.98
N ARG A 163 -19.97 6.04 5.19
CA ARG A 163 -18.59 5.63 5.43
C ARG A 163 -18.41 4.17 5.01
N VAL A 164 -17.51 3.92 4.08
CA VAL A 164 -17.09 2.59 3.64
C VAL A 164 -15.60 2.48 3.85
N ILE A 165 -15.12 1.34 4.33
CA ILE A 165 -13.70 1.08 4.57
C ILE A 165 -13.19 0.18 3.45
N GLY A 166 -12.00 0.52 2.92
CA GLY A 166 -11.37 -0.24 1.83
C GLY A 166 -11.90 0.10 0.43
N CYS A 167 -11.38 -0.56 -0.57
CA CYS A 167 -11.68 -0.35 -1.99
C CYS A 167 -12.24 -1.62 -2.63
N HIS A 168 -13.35 -1.50 -3.32
CA HIS A 168 -13.86 -2.60 -4.16
C HIS A 168 -13.22 -2.53 -5.54
N MET A 169 -12.37 -3.51 -5.87
CA MET A 169 -11.59 -3.55 -7.11
C MET A 169 -12.42 -4.08 -8.30
N ASN A 170 -13.33 -3.25 -8.84
CA ASN A 170 -13.98 -3.59 -10.11
C ASN A 170 -13.04 -3.37 -11.32
N ALA A 171 -13.46 -3.84 -12.50
CA ALA A 171 -12.63 -3.79 -13.71
C ALA A 171 -12.22 -2.35 -14.12
N GLN A 172 -13.06 -1.32 -13.87
CA GLN A 172 -12.71 0.06 -14.16
C GLN A 172 -11.65 0.59 -13.20
N ILE A 173 -11.86 0.42 -11.90
CA ILE A 173 -10.91 0.85 -10.86
C ILE A 173 -9.56 0.16 -11.07
N ARG A 174 -9.56 -1.14 -11.40
CA ARG A 174 -8.34 -1.89 -11.71
C ARG A 174 -7.58 -1.28 -12.89
N ARG A 175 -8.25 -0.95 -14.01
CA ARG A 175 -7.62 -0.30 -15.17
C ARG A 175 -6.99 1.05 -14.82
N ASP A 176 -7.71 1.85 -14.05
CA ASP A 176 -7.24 3.18 -13.64
C ASP A 176 -6.02 3.03 -12.69
N ALA A 177 -6.08 2.10 -11.74
CA ALA A 177 -4.97 1.79 -10.84
C ALA A 177 -3.72 1.30 -11.60
N VAL A 178 -3.89 0.43 -12.60
CA VAL A 178 -2.79 -0.02 -13.48
C VAL A 178 -2.15 1.18 -14.20
N SER A 179 -2.96 2.11 -14.70
CA SER A 179 -2.44 3.30 -15.36
C SER A 179 -1.60 4.17 -14.42
N TYR A 180 -2.04 4.33 -13.17
CA TYR A 180 -1.27 5.03 -12.13
C TYR A 180 0.02 4.32 -11.77
N ASP A 181 -0.01 2.98 -11.66
CA ASP A 181 1.16 2.19 -11.31
C ASP A 181 2.20 2.22 -12.45
N ILE A 182 1.77 2.10 -13.72
CA ILE A 182 2.65 2.25 -14.88
C ILE A 182 3.28 3.65 -14.91
N ALA A 183 2.50 4.71 -14.69
CA ALA A 183 3.03 6.07 -14.65
C ALA A 183 4.10 6.23 -13.56
N TRP A 184 3.87 5.65 -12.39
CA TRP A 184 4.88 5.62 -11.32
C TRP A 184 6.12 4.83 -11.72
N MET A 185 5.96 3.61 -12.26
CA MET A 185 7.11 2.79 -12.68
C MET A 185 8.01 3.52 -13.67
N LEU A 186 7.43 4.29 -14.59
CA LEU A 186 8.14 5.01 -15.63
C LEU A 186 8.68 6.38 -15.18
N THR A 187 8.39 6.81 -13.96
CA THR A 187 8.93 8.07 -13.42
C THR A 187 10.44 7.97 -13.26
N GLU A 188 11.15 8.95 -13.83
CA GLU A 188 12.60 9.07 -13.76
C GLU A 188 13.04 9.54 -12.38
N ARG A 189 14.02 8.85 -11.79
CA ARG A 189 14.63 9.17 -10.49
C ARG A 189 15.99 9.83 -10.62
N GLY A 190 16.65 9.65 -11.74
CA GLY A 190 17.99 10.12 -11.98
C GLY A 190 18.65 9.39 -13.13
N VAL A 191 19.95 9.53 -13.21
CA VAL A 191 20.78 8.91 -14.25
C VAL A 191 21.88 8.11 -13.56
N ASP A 192 22.13 6.92 -14.02
CA ASP A 192 23.25 6.09 -13.58
C ASP A 192 24.58 6.79 -13.94
N PRO A 193 25.44 7.11 -12.98
CA PRO A 193 26.67 7.84 -13.24
C PRO A 193 27.70 7.06 -14.05
N GLU A 194 27.61 5.74 -14.11
CA GLU A 194 28.56 4.88 -14.83
C GLU A 194 28.09 4.64 -16.27
N THR A 195 26.80 4.41 -16.48
CA THR A 195 26.27 4.03 -17.81
C THR A 195 25.61 5.19 -18.54
N GLY A 196 25.20 6.24 -17.84
CA GLY A 196 24.39 7.35 -18.40
C GLY A 196 22.94 6.98 -18.65
N GLU A 197 22.49 5.80 -18.25
CA GLU A 197 21.11 5.34 -18.43
C GLU A 197 20.16 5.93 -17.39
N LYS A 198 18.90 6.12 -17.78
CA LYS A 198 17.87 6.62 -16.87
C LYS A 198 17.51 5.56 -15.82
N ILE A 199 17.53 5.97 -14.57
CA ILE A 199 17.02 5.17 -13.46
C ILE A 199 15.55 5.50 -13.28
N LEU A 200 14.68 4.50 -13.43
CA LEU A 200 13.24 4.61 -13.23
C LEU A 200 12.83 4.04 -11.87
N ASN A 201 11.63 4.39 -11.39
CA ASN A 201 11.08 3.78 -10.20
C ASN A 201 11.00 2.24 -10.31
N LEU A 202 10.71 1.71 -11.50
CA LEU A 202 10.72 0.27 -11.79
C LEU A 202 12.03 -0.41 -11.33
N HIS A 203 13.17 0.24 -11.50
CA HIS A 203 14.48 -0.31 -11.13
C HIS A 203 14.69 -0.39 -9.61
N THR A 204 13.77 0.16 -8.82
CA THR A 204 13.81 0.09 -7.34
C THR A 204 13.01 -1.08 -6.77
N ILE A 205 12.24 -1.78 -7.59
CA ILE A 205 11.49 -2.96 -7.17
C ILE A 205 12.46 -4.13 -7.05
N THR A 206 12.64 -4.63 -5.84
CA THR A 206 13.61 -5.69 -5.53
C THR A 206 12.95 -7.02 -5.16
N ASP A 207 11.62 -7.04 -4.97
CA ASP A 207 10.89 -8.27 -4.68
C ASP A 207 10.75 -9.13 -5.94
N ILE A 208 11.39 -10.30 -5.92
CA ILE A 208 11.44 -11.22 -7.08
C ILE A 208 10.05 -11.80 -7.38
N GLY A 209 9.25 -12.10 -6.36
CA GLY A 209 7.90 -12.63 -6.54
C GLY A 209 7.00 -11.63 -7.26
N LEU A 210 7.05 -10.36 -6.84
CA LEU A 210 6.33 -9.27 -7.46
C LEU A 210 6.78 -9.05 -8.92
N LEU A 211 8.08 -9.03 -9.18
CA LEU A 211 8.61 -8.87 -10.54
C LEU A 211 8.16 -10.00 -11.47
N LYS A 212 8.09 -11.24 -10.99
CA LYS A 212 7.56 -12.37 -11.77
C LYS A 212 6.07 -12.18 -12.11
N GLU A 213 5.27 -11.70 -11.16
CA GLU A 213 3.86 -11.42 -11.41
C GLU A 213 3.67 -10.28 -12.41
N TYR A 214 4.43 -9.20 -12.31
CA TYR A 214 4.38 -8.11 -13.28
C TYR A 214 4.68 -8.59 -14.71
N THR A 215 5.67 -9.47 -14.89
CA THR A 215 5.99 -10.00 -16.23
C THR A 215 4.91 -10.90 -16.79
N ALA A 216 4.05 -11.47 -15.94
CA ALA A 216 2.97 -12.37 -16.32
C ALA A 216 1.59 -11.71 -16.28
N TYR A 217 1.53 -10.43 -15.85
CA TYR A 217 0.27 -9.71 -15.67
C TYR A 217 -0.45 -9.49 -17.00
N ASP A 218 -1.68 -10.00 -17.09
CA ASP A 218 -2.55 -9.84 -18.25
C ASP A 218 -3.95 -9.30 -17.87
N GLY A 219 -4.15 -8.98 -16.58
CA GLY A 219 -5.43 -8.50 -16.06
C GLY A 219 -6.51 -9.58 -15.90
N ILE A 220 -6.19 -10.84 -16.18
CA ILE A 220 -7.11 -11.99 -16.11
C ILE A 220 -6.64 -13.01 -15.07
N LYS A 221 -5.34 -13.30 -15.06
CA LYS A 221 -4.73 -14.23 -14.11
C LYS A 221 -4.75 -13.69 -12.70
N ASN A 222 -4.73 -14.61 -11.74
CA ASN A 222 -4.56 -14.27 -10.35
C ASN A 222 -3.16 -13.70 -10.10
N THR A 223 -3.09 -12.48 -9.60
CA THR A 223 -1.87 -11.70 -9.40
C THR A 223 -1.96 -10.90 -8.09
N ASP A 224 -2.07 -11.63 -6.97
CA ASP A 224 -2.34 -11.07 -5.63
C ASP A 224 -1.30 -10.00 -5.20
N ARG A 225 -0.01 -10.19 -5.55
CA ARG A 225 1.04 -9.20 -5.25
C ARG A 225 0.84 -7.91 -6.04
N VAL A 226 0.54 -8.02 -7.33
CA VAL A 226 0.23 -6.86 -8.17
C VAL A 226 -1.02 -6.17 -7.63
N ASP A 227 -2.06 -6.92 -7.26
CA ASP A 227 -3.29 -6.34 -6.71
C ASP A 227 -3.04 -5.59 -5.40
N SER A 228 -2.18 -6.09 -4.52
CA SER A 228 -1.77 -5.35 -3.33
C SER A 228 -1.03 -4.04 -3.66
N VAL A 229 -0.22 -4.03 -4.72
CA VAL A 229 0.44 -2.80 -5.20
C VAL A 229 -0.59 -1.85 -5.80
N LEU A 230 -1.55 -2.31 -6.58
CA LEU A 230 -2.60 -1.46 -7.15
C LEU A 230 -3.44 -0.79 -6.04
N LEU A 231 -3.81 -1.52 -4.99
CA LEU A 231 -4.49 -0.95 -3.81
C LEU A 231 -3.63 0.10 -3.11
N MET A 232 -2.35 -0.14 -2.96
CA MET A 232 -1.39 0.80 -2.41
C MET A 232 -1.30 2.08 -3.27
N ARG A 233 -1.29 1.96 -4.62
CA ARG A 233 -1.30 3.10 -5.55
C ARG A 233 -2.59 3.91 -5.45
N ILE A 234 -3.73 3.23 -5.37
CA ILE A 234 -5.02 3.89 -5.13
C ILE A 234 -4.97 4.71 -3.83
N HIS A 235 -4.43 4.13 -2.75
CA HIS A 235 -4.31 4.81 -1.46
C HIS A 235 -3.43 6.07 -1.57
N ALA A 236 -2.27 5.96 -2.21
CA ALA A 236 -1.36 7.09 -2.40
C ALA A 236 -2.01 8.18 -3.27
N ALA A 237 -2.63 7.81 -4.40
CA ALA A 237 -3.28 8.75 -5.30
C ALA A 237 -4.49 9.44 -4.65
N ASP A 238 -5.28 8.74 -3.86
CA ASP A 238 -6.41 9.30 -3.14
C ASP A 238 -5.97 10.40 -2.18
N GLN A 239 -4.92 10.17 -1.42
CA GLN A 239 -4.36 11.17 -0.49
C GLN A 239 -3.76 12.38 -1.23
N GLU A 240 -3.09 12.16 -2.36
CA GLU A 240 -2.56 13.25 -3.20
C GLU A 240 -3.69 14.12 -3.76
N PHE A 241 -4.77 13.50 -4.24
CA PHE A 241 -5.95 14.23 -4.74
C PHE A 241 -6.67 14.97 -3.63
N GLU A 242 -6.81 14.38 -2.44
CA GLU A 242 -7.40 15.03 -1.27
C GLU A 242 -6.64 16.33 -0.92
N VAL A 243 -5.30 16.26 -0.83
CA VAL A 243 -4.45 17.42 -0.53
C VAL A 243 -4.62 18.50 -1.59
N THR A 244 -4.62 18.12 -2.87
CA THR A 244 -4.78 19.03 -4.00
C THR A 244 -6.15 19.74 -3.97
N GLU A 245 -7.23 19.02 -3.72
CA GLU A 245 -8.59 19.59 -3.66
C GLU A 245 -8.76 20.53 -2.45
N LYS A 246 -8.22 20.16 -1.29
CA LYS A 246 -8.22 21.02 -0.10
C LYS A 246 -7.43 22.31 -0.32
N ALA A 247 -6.29 22.27 -1.01
CA ALA A 247 -5.52 23.44 -1.36
C ALA A 247 -6.32 24.39 -2.28
N LYS A 248 -6.94 23.86 -3.33
CA LYS A 248 -7.79 24.64 -4.25
C LYS A 248 -9.01 25.28 -3.55
N SER A 249 -9.60 24.58 -2.58
CA SER A 249 -10.72 25.11 -1.79
C SER A 249 -10.27 26.30 -0.96
N LYS A 250 -9.12 26.16 -0.27
CA LYS A 250 -8.56 27.23 0.55
C LYS A 250 -8.25 28.49 -0.28
N ASP A 251 -7.62 28.32 -1.44
CA ASP A 251 -7.30 29.45 -2.34
C ASP A 251 -8.57 30.19 -2.78
N LYS A 252 -9.66 29.47 -3.04
CA LYS A 252 -10.98 30.07 -3.37
C LYS A 252 -11.54 30.86 -2.19
N ASP A 253 -11.52 30.27 -0.99
CA ASP A 253 -12.07 30.91 0.21
C ASP A 253 -11.29 32.18 0.55
N ASP A 254 -9.96 32.16 0.42
CA ASP A 254 -9.09 33.33 0.62
C ASP A 254 -9.37 34.43 -0.44
N ALA A 255 -9.59 34.04 -1.70
CA ALA A 255 -9.95 34.99 -2.77
C ALA A 255 -11.33 35.62 -2.53
N PHE A 256 -12.33 34.84 -2.11
CA PHE A 256 -13.66 35.36 -1.75
C PHE A 256 -13.60 36.30 -0.55
N LYS A 257 -12.80 35.99 0.46
CA LYS A 257 -12.60 36.86 1.62
C LYS A 257 -11.98 38.17 1.23
N GLN A 258 -10.92 38.18 0.40
CA GLN A 258 -10.27 39.41 -0.12
C GLN A 258 -11.26 40.26 -0.95
N LEU A 259 -12.09 39.61 -1.81
CA LEU A 259 -13.11 40.29 -2.59
C LEU A 259 -14.18 40.94 -1.69
N SER A 260 -14.62 40.22 -0.66
CA SER A 260 -15.61 40.72 0.32
C SER A 260 -15.08 41.89 1.09
N GLU A 261 -13.82 41.86 1.53
CA GLU A 261 -13.13 42.99 2.21
C GLU A 261 -12.99 44.18 1.28
N TYR A 262 -12.67 43.98 0.02
CA TYR A 262 -12.59 45.03 -0.99
C TYR A 262 -13.95 45.74 -1.21
N LEU A 263 -15.03 44.94 -1.35
CA LEU A 263 -16.38 45.44 -1.57
C LEU A 263 -16.98 46.14 -0.34
N SER A 264 -16.56 45.79 0.86
CA SER A 264 -17.03 46.44 2.10
C SER A 264 -16.31 47.72 2.42
N ASN A 265 -15.15 47.99 1.83
CA ASN A 265 -14.34 49.19 2.04
C ASN A 265 -14.52 50.28 0.93
N ASN A 266 -15.34 49.97 -0.09
CA ASN A 266 -15.73 50.92 -1.16
C ASN A 266 -17.25 51.07 -1.26
#